data_92220565b47038c47bfc4e5dbb171779
#
_entry.id   92220565b47038c47bfc4e5dbb171779
#
_cell.length_a   1.000
_cell.length_b   1.000
_cell.length_c   1.000
_cell.angle_alpha   90.00
_cell.angle_beta   90.00
_cell.angle_gamma   90.00
#
_symmetry.space_group_name_H-M   'P 1'
#
loop_
_entity.id
_entity.type
_entity.pdbx_description
1 polymer ?
#
loop_
_entity_poly.entity_id
_entity_poly.type
_entity_poly.pdbx_seq_one_letter_code
_entity_poly.pdbx_strand_id
1 'polypeptide(L)'
;LEAADRGVRVRLLLDDIFTTVDDDVFVVLDQHPNIEMRLFNPIGRDGVYHLNYLGHFKLANRRMHNKSFNVDKQVRNVGGRNIADEYFELLTETGFVDFDMLAVGPVAAEVSITFDRFWNHKLSVPMEALESNKKLPDLETARANTDKAANAASQSIYGKALNSLLMHDITEDRVSLFPAQSKVITDDPDKLLNKVSDEQKILIAALAEAIDQAVSDVLILTPYFIPGKNGVEYWQKITSKGVRVVVITNSLATNNHVPVHSAYARYRHDLIAAGVELYEMRVDAAKIPEDDKTSAYDSITLHTKAAFMDHRYTLVGSLNLDPRSIDINTEFGVFIDNTEMAGELTEWILDHVATFAYRVTENDKGRLRWIALIDGEEVVEKNEPQASGWMRFKAFLSRIVPEKQL
;
A
#
# COMPACT_ATOMS: atom_id res chain seq x y z
N LEU A 1 -18.61 -14.35 7.71
CA LEU A 1 -19.55 -15.37 8.17
C LEU A 1 -20.85 -15.38 7.34
N GLU A 2 -21.58 -14.28 7.21
CA GLU A 2 -22.85 -14.21 6.48
C GLU A 2 -22.78 -14.76 5.04
N ALA A 3 -21.71 -14.45 4.31
CA ALA A 3 -21.52 -14.99 2.95
C ALA A 3 -21.37 -16.52 3.00
N ALA A 4 -20.60 -17.03 3.95
CA ALA A 4 -20.39 -18.47 4.14
C ALA A 4 -21.68 -19.18 4.53
N ASP A 5 -22.53 -18.56 5.36
CA ASP A 5 -23.87 -19.07 5.73
C ASP A 5 -24.80 -19.21 4.54
N ARG A 6 -24.68 -18.30 3.56
CA ARG A 6 -25.42 -18.40 2.28
C ARG A 6 -24.87 -19.44 1.32
N GLY A 7 -23.82 -20.17 1.70
CA GLY A 7 -23.19 -21.21 0.88
C GLY A 7 -22.04 -20.70 -0.01
N VAL A 8 -21.59 -19.46 0.18
CA VAL A 8 -20.43 -18.93 -0.55
C VAL A 8 -19.14 -19.55 0.02
N ARG A 9 -18.30 -20.10 -0.85
CA ARG A 9 -16.96 -20.54 -0.47
C ARG A 9 -16.04 -19.32 -0.22
N VAL A 10 -15.62 -19.14 1.01
CA VAL A 10 -14.73 -18.07 1.44
C VAL A 10 -13.32 -18.63 1.64
N ARG A 11 -12.33 -18.03 0.99
CA ARG A 11 -10.91 -18.38 1.15
C ARG A 11 -10.13 -17.16 1.61
N LEU A 12 -9.44 -17.27 2.73
CA LEU A 12 -8.57 -16.22 3.26
C LEU A 12 -7.12 -16.70 3.28
N LEU A 13 -6.25 -15.96 2.61
CA LEU A 13 -4.81 -16.17 2.61
C LEU A 13 -4.15 -14.93 3.21
N LEU A 14 -3.54 -15.10 4.37
CA LEU A 14 -2.95 -14.00 5.14
C LEU A 14 -1.45 -14.22 5.31
N ASP A 15 -0.70 -13.12 5.33
CA ASP A 15 0.70 -13.16 5.77
C ASP A 15 0.77 -13.28 7.30
N ASP A 16 1.69 -14.08 7.81
CA ASP A 16 1.74 -14.42 9.23
C ASP A 16 2.22 -13.27 10.14
N ILE A 17 3.29 -12.56 9.77
CA ILE A 17 3.98 -11.65 10.71
C ILE A 17 3.20 -10.35 10.95
N PHE A 18 2.54 -9.85 9.93
CA PHE A 18 1.80 -8.58 10.00
C PHE A 18 0.36 -8.75 10.47
N THR A 19 -0.03 -9.98 10.76
CA THR A 19 -1.34 -10.28 11.32
C THR A 19 -1.29 -10.10 12.85
N THR A 20 -2.02 -9.11 13.36
CA THR A 20 -2.07 -8.79 14.80
C THR A 20 -3.20 -9.52 15.54
N VAL A 21 -4.06 -10.20 14.80
CA VAL A 21 -5.17 -11.00 15.35
C VAL A 21 -4.63 -12.34 15.86
N ASP A 22 -5.11 -12.77 17.03
CA ASP A 22 -4.75 -14.08 17.58
C ASP A 22 -5.14 -15.21 16.64
N ASP A 23 -4.26 -16.20 16.46
CA ASP A 23 -4.50 -17.41 15.66
C ASP A 23 -5.81 -18.10 16.02
N ASP A 24 -6.21 -18.04 17.29
CA ASP A 24 -7.44 -18.66 17.81
C ASP A 24 -8.69 -18.16 17.08
N VAL A 25 -8.75 -16.88 16.68
CA VAL A 25 -9.87 -16.31 15.92
C VAL A 25 -9.95 -16.97 14.54
N PHE A 26 -8.81 -17.14 13.87
CA PHE A 26 -8.75 -17.74 12.54
C PHE A 26 -9.09 -19.22 12.57
N VAL A 27 -8.60 -19.97 13.56
CA VAL A 27 -8.93 -21.40 13.74
C VAL A 27 -10.43 -21.58 13.97
N VAL A 28 -11.06 -20.68 14.73
CA VAL A 28 -12.50 -20.74 14.97
C VAL A 28 -13.30 -20.41 13.71
N LEU A 29 -12.89 -19.43 12.92
CA LEU A 29 -13.53 -19.12 11.63
C LEU A 29 -13.40 -20.27 10.64
N ASP A 30 -12.25 -20.94 10.61
CA ASP A 30 -11.96 -22.10 9.77
C ASP A 30 -12.82 -23.35 10.10
N GLN A 31 -13.46 -23.39 11.28
CA GLN A 31 -14.44 -24.42 11.62
C GLN A 31 -15.73 -24.33 10.80
N HIS A 32 -16.00 -23.20 10.15
CA HIS A 32 -17.17 -23.06 9.30
C HIS A 32 -16.98 -23.85 7.98
N PRO A 33 -17.94 -24.71 7.56
CA PRO A 33 -17.76 -25.62 6.42
C PRO A 33 -17.51 -24.91 5.07
N ASN A 34 -17.83 -23.64 4.96
CA ASN A 34 -17.62 -22.83 3.75
C ASN A 34 -16.49 -21.79 3.88
N ILE A 35 -15.71 -21.81 4.98
CA ILE A 35 -14.54 -20.95 5.17
C ILE A 35 -13.29 -21.82 5.19
N GLU A 36 -12.25 -21.41 4.47
CA GLU A 36 -10.93 -22.04 4.49
C GLU A 36 -9.90 -20.94 4.67
N MET A 37 -9.07 -21.06 5.70
CA MET A 37 -8.05 -20.09 6.04
C MET A 37 -6.66 -20.68 5.96
N ARG A 38 -5.71 -19.92 5.40
CA ARG A 38 -4.30 -20.30 5.31
C ARG A 38 -3.40 -19.13 5.69
N LEU A 39 -2.30 -19.44 6.34
CA LEU A 39 -1.21 -18.49 6.55
C LEU A 39 -0.12 -18.73 5.50
N PHE A 40 0.36 -17.63 4.93
CA PHE A 40 1.46 -17.67 3.98
C PHE A 40 2.79 -17.45 4.69
N ASN A 41 3.74 -18.37 4.48
CA ASN A 41 5.07 -18.36 5.08
C ASN A 41 5.03 -18.23 6.63
N PRO A 42 4.26 -19.08 7.34
CA PRO A 42 4.13 -19.00 8.79
C PRO A 42 5.45 -19.31 9.50
N ILE A 43 5.63 -18.65 10.64
CA ILE A 43 6.71 -18.97 11.59
C ILE A 43 6.20 -20.04 12.54
N GLY A 44 7.07 -20.98 12.92
CA GLY A 44 6.72 -22.03 13.88
C GLY A 44 6.15 -21.47 15.20
N ARG A 45 5.13 -22.13 15.71
CA ARG A 45 4.44 -21.78 16.97
C ARG A 45 5.08 -22.44 18.20
N ASP A 46 6.11 -23.28 18.01
CA ASP A 46 6.80 -23.99 19.09
C ASP A 46 7.58 -23.04 19.98
N GLY A 47 7.28 -23.02 21.28
CA GLY A 47 8.00 -22.20 22.25
C GLY A 47 7.68 -20.70 22.21
N VAL A 48 8.72 -19.86 22.31
CA VAL A 48 8.55 -18.40 22.31
C VAL A 48 8.62 -17.84 20.89
N TYR A 49 7.52 -17.31 20.39
CA TYR A 49 7.37 -16.78 19.01
C TYR A 49 8.53 -15.87 18.57
N HIS A 50 8.94 -14.93 19.44
CA HIS A 50 10.04 -14.01 19.12
C HIS A 50 11.41 -14.72 18.96
N LEU A 51 11.65 -15.85 19.66
CA LEU A 51 12.87 -16.65 19.50
C LEU A 51 12.84 -17.42 18.19
N ASN A 52 11.67 -17.91 17.78
CA ASN A 52 11.47 -18.57 16.47
C ASN A 52 11.70 -17.56 15.33
N TYR A 53 11.24 -16.33 15.47
CA TYR A 53 11.55 -15.26 14.53
C TYR A 53 13.05 -15.04 14.34
N LEU A 54 13.81 -14.95 15.45
CA LEU A 54 15.27 -14.77 15.39
C LEU A 54 16.00 -15.97 14.81
N GLY A 55 15.57 -17.19 15.16
CA GLY A 55 16.16 -18.44 14.66
C GLY A 55 15.93 -18.65 13.15
N HIS A 56 14.84 -18.15 12.61
CA HIS A 56 14.46 -18.27 11.20
C HIS A 56 14.41 -16.93 10.47
N PHE A 57 15.21 -15.95 10.90
CA PHE A 57 15.16 -14.57 10.42
C PHE A 57 15.13 -14.43 8.89
N LYS A 58 15.90 -15.26 8.15
CA LYS A 58 15.91 -15.19 6.68
C LYS A 58 14.57 -15.52 6.07
N LEU A 59 13.83 -16.49 6.62
CA LEU A 59 12.50 -16.87 6.17
C LEU A 59 11.46 -15.86 6.68
N ALA A 60 11.56 -15.53 7.96
CA ALA A 60 10.67 -14.60 8.63
C ALA A 60 10.69 -13.18 8.03
N ASN A 61 11.82 -12.75 7.48
CA ASN A 61 11.98 -11.43 6.87
C ASN A 61 11.35 -11.33 5.47
N ARG A 62 10.96 -12.44 4.84
CA ARG A 62 10.40 -12.47 3.48
C ARG A 62 8.89 -12.65 3.54
N ARG A 63 8.13 -11.68 3.03
CA ARG A 63 6.70 -11.60 3.25
C ARG A 63 5.90 -11.53 1.96
N MET A 64 4.72 -12.12 1.99
CA MET A 64 3.72 -11.91 0.97
C MET A 64 3.06 -10.55 1.20
N HIS A 65 3.31 -9.59 0.31
CA HIS A 65 2.77 -8.25 0.43
C HIS A 65 1.61 -7.97 -0.55
N ASN A 66 1.18 -8.99 -1.27
CA ASN A 66 0.08 -8.95 -2.22
C ASN A 66 -1.26 -8.66 -1.52
N LYS A 67 -2.08 -7.82 -2.13
CA LYS A 67 -3.40 -7.44 -1.62
C LYS A 67 -4.43 -7.54 -2.72
N SER A 68 -5.45 -8.37 -2.52
CA SER A 68 -6.60 -8.44 -3.43
C SER A 68 -7.84 -8.93 -2.70
N PHE A 69 -8.98 -8.37 -3.01
CA PHE A 69 -10.28 -8.87 -2.56
C PHE A 69 -11.11 -9.29 -3.78
N ASN A 70 -11.49 -10.54 -3.82
CA ASN A 70 -12.03 -11.19 -5.02
C ASN A 70 -13.45 -11.72 -4.77
N VAL A 71 -14.41 -11.37 -5.64
CA VAL A 71 -15.78 -11.84 -5.58
C VAL A 71 -16.17 -12.51 -6.89
N ASP A 72 -16.57 -13.79 -6.82
CA ASP A 72 -17.14 -14.62 -7.90
C ASP A 72 -16.35 -14.65 -9.23
N LYS A 73 -15.04 -14.35 -9.16
CA LYS A 73 -14.17 -14.19 -10.33
C LYS A 73 -14.64 -13.11 -11.33
N GLN A 74 -15.49 -12.20 -10.90
CA GLN A 74 -16.07 -11.15 -11.73
C GLN A 74 -15.72 -9.76 -11.26
N VAL A 75 -15.64 -9.53 -9.95
CA VAL A 75 -15.37 -8.25 -9.34
C VAL A 75 -14.12 -8.34 -8.45
N ARG A 76 -13.28 -7.32 -8.51
CA ARG A 76 -12.02 -7.23 -7.76
C ARG A 76 -11.82 -5.85 -7.18
N ASN A 77 -11.39 -5.82 -5.93
CA ASN A 77 -10.69 -4.66 -5.41
C ASN A 77 -9.19 -4.93 -5.46
N VAL A 78 -8.44 -4.04 -6.09
CA VAL A 78 -6.97 -4.09 -6.20
C VAL A 78 -6.38 -2.75 -5.79
N GLY A 79 -5.34 -2.79 -4.97
CA GLY A 79 -4.70 -1.58 -4.46
C GLY A 79 -3.66 -1.88 -3.40
N GLY A 80 -3.33 -0.85 -2.62
CA GLY A 80 -2.35 -0.92 -1.53
C GLY A 80 -2.94 -1.27 -0.17
N ARG A 81 -4.27 -1.21 -0.02
CA ARG A 81 -4.98 -1.26 1.26
C ARG A 81 -4.82 -2.59 1.99
N ASN A 82 -4.42 -2.53 3.25
CA ASN A 82 -4.49 -3.68 4.16
C ASN A 82 -5.88 -3.76 4.81
N ILE A 83 -6.23 -4.92 5.35
CA ILE A 83 -7.41 -5.07 6.20
C ILE A 83 -6.98 -4.79 7.64
N ALA A 84 -7.04 -3.52 8.03
CA ALA A 84 -6.76 -3.04 9.39
C ALA A 84 -7.53 -1.73 9.64
N ASP A 85 -7.79 -1.43 10.91
CA ASP A 85 -8.69 -0.35 11.34
C ASP A 85 -8.29 1.02 10.82
N GLU A 86 -6.99 1.28 10.67
CA GLU A 86 -6.43 2.53 10.16
C GLU A 86 -6.81 2.82 8.70
N TYR A 87 -7.16 1.78 7.93
CA TYR A 87 -7.54 1.90 6.52
C TYR A 87 -9.05 2.06 6.31
N PHE A 88 -9.86 1.83 7.34
CA PHE A 88 -11.32 1.84 7.27
C PHE A 88 -11.95 2.87 8.20
N GLU A 89 -11.19 3.89 8.59
CA GLU A 89 -11.67 5.00 9.41
C GLU A 89 -12.31 4.55 10.74
N LEU A 90 -11.82 3.45 11.30
CA LEU A 90 -12.25 2.95 12.60
C LEU A 90 -11.44 3.57 13.75
N LEU A 91 -10.29 4.16 13.45
CA LEU A 91 -9.46 4.93 14.38
C LEU A 91 -9.50 6.42 14.00
N THR A 92 -9.43 7.31 14.98
CA THR A 92 -9.54 8.76 14.78
C THR A 92 -8.19 9.49 14.77
N GLU A 93 -7.12 8.84 15.26
CA GLU A 93 -5.81 9.50 15.43
C GLU A 93 -5.04 9.64 14.11
N THR A 94 -4.95 8.55 13.34
CA THR A 94 -4.22 8.56 12.06
C THR A 94 -4.93 7.68 11.05
N GLY A 95 -5.22 8.25 9.88
CA GLY A 95 -5.77 7.53 8.74
C GLY A 95 -4.73 7.26 7.67
N PHE A 96 -4.82 6.08 7.03
CA PHE A 96 -4.03 5.78 5.84
C PHE A 96 -4.78 6.18 4.57
N VAL A 97 -4.16 7.04 3.77
CA VAL A 97 -4.66 7.39 2.43
C VAL A 97 -4.15 6.38 1.44
N ASP A 98 -5.07 5.61 0.87
CA ASP A 98 -4.74 4.62 -0.15
C ASP A 98 -5.61 4.78 -1.40
N PHE A 99 -5.13 4.24 -2.51
CA PHE A 99 -5.82 4.25 -3.79
C PHE A 99 -6.12 2.82 -4.20
N ASP A 100 -7.41 2.50 -4.28
CA ASP A 100 -7.90 1.19 -4.69
C ASP A 100 -8.77 1.33 -5.93
N MET A 101 -8.78 0.29 -6.74
CA MET A 101 -9.58 0.21 -7.96
C MET A 101 -10.55 -0.97 -7.90
N LEU A 102 -11.81 -0.69 -8.22
CA LEU A 102 -12.77 -1.74 -8.49
C LEU A 102 -12.64 -2.15 -9.96
N ALA A 103 -12.24 -3.39 -10.19
CA ALA A 103 -12.03 -3.93 -11.52
C ALA A 103 -13.04 -5.04 -11.82
N VAL A 104 -13.61 -5.03 -13.03
CA VAL A 104 -14.57 -6.01 -13.52
C VAL A 104 -14.13 -6.59 -14.86
N GLY A 105 -14.63 -7.78 -15.22
CA GLY A 105 -14.34 -8.40 -16.50
C GLY A 105 -13.07 -9.28 -16.50
N PRO A 106 -12.37 -9.41 -17.64
CA PRO A 106 -11.27 -10.40 -17.81
C PRO A 106 -10.15 -10.29 -16.79
N VAL A 107 -9.77 -9.10 -16.38
CA VAL A 107 -8.76 -8.85 -15.34
C VAL A 107 -9.12 -9.54 -14.01
N ALA A 108 -10.39 -9.69 -13.72
CA ALA A 108 -10.86 -10.40 -12.54
C ALA A 108 -10.47 -11.88 -12.56
N ALA A 109 -10.45 -12.52 -13.70
CA ALA A 109 -9.98 -13.90 -13.84
C ALA A 109 -8.47 -14.02 -13.63
N GLU A 110 -7.67 -13.07 -14.16
CA GLU A 110 -6.21 -13.06 -13.98
C GLU A 110 -5.82 -12.89 -12.50
N VAL A 111 -6.49 -12.01 -11.76
CA VAL A 111 -6.28 -11.85 -10.32
C VAL A 111 -6.63 -13.15 -9.57
N SER A 112 -7.70 -13.85 -9.98
CA SER A 112 -8.04 -15.16 -9.39
C SER A 112 -6.94 -16.21 -9.61
N ILE A 113 -6.38 -16.26 -10.82
CA ILE A 113 -5.27 -17.18 -11.15
C ILE A 113 -4.06 -16.85 -10.25
N THR A 114 -3.77 -15.57 -10.06
CA THR A 114 -2.71 -15.12 -9.16
C THR A 114 -2.98 -15.56 -7.72
N PHE A 115 -4.20 -15.35 -7.20
CA PHE A 115 -4.58 -15.83 -5.88
C PHE A 115 -4.42 -17.35 -5.75
N ASP A 116 -4.90 -18.13 -6.71
CA ASP A 116 -4.80 -19.59 -6.71
C ASP A 116 -3.35 -20.07 -6.75
N ARG A 117 -2.45 -19.35 -7.40
CA ARG A 117 -1.01 -19.65 -7.42
C ARG A 117 -0.39 -19.52 -6.02
N PHE A 118 -0.70 -18.46 -5.28
CA PHE A 118 -0.26 -18.30 -3.89
C PHE A 118 -0.96 -19.28 -2.95
N TRP A 119 -2.25 -19.48 -3.12
CA TRP A 119 -3.06 -20.41 -2.32
C TRP A 119 -2.54 -21.84 -2.37
N ASN A 120 -2.14 -22.31 -3.55
CA ASN A 120 -1.66 -23.68 -3.75
C ASN A 120 -0.14 -23.82 -3.58
N HIS A 121 0.55 -22.75 -3.19
CA HIS A 121 1.99 -22.77 -3.01
C HIS A 121 2.38 -23.49 -1.69
N LYS A 122 3.57 -24.13 -1.66
CA LYS A 122 4.07 -24.86 -0.49
C LYS A 122 4.28 -24.01 0.78
N LEU A 123 4.36 -22.68 0.64
CA LEU A 123 4.40 -21.73 1.78
C LEU A 123 3.00 -21.40 2.32
N SER A 124 1.94 -21.80 1.65
CA SER A 124 0.56 -21.64 2.10
C SER A 124 0.17 -22.80 3.00
N VAL A 125 0.05 -22.56 4.29
CA VAL A 125 -0.21 -23.56 5.31
C VAL A 125 -1.63 -23.39 5.85
N PRO A 126 -2.48 -24.45 5.79
CA PRO A 126 -3.82 -24.42 6.39
C PRO A 126 -3.76 -24.16 7.89
N MET A 127 -4.74 -23.43 8.43
CA MET A 127 -4.82 -23.13 9.87
C MET A 127 -4.87 -24.39 10.73
N GLU A 128 -5.53 -25.45 10.26
CA GLU A 128 -5.60 -26.75 10.94
C GLU A 128 -4.21 -27.37 11.20
N ALA A 129 -3.20 -27.04 10.37
CA ALA A 129 -1.83 -27.55 10.54
C ALA A 129 -1.00 -26.75 11.55
N LEU A 130 -1.52 -25.63 12.04
CA LEU A 130 -0.89 -24.80 13.06
C LEU A 130 -1.51 -25.20 14.42
N GLU A 131 -0.80 -26.06 15.16
CA GLU A 131 -1.26 -26.58 16.44
C GLU A 131 -1.55 -25.43 17.42
N SER A 132 -2.80 -25.37 17.90
CA SER A 132 -3.19 -24.54 19.04
C SER A 132 -3.47 -25.45 20.24
N ASN A 133 -2.66 -25.31 21.29
CA ASN A 133 -2.90 -25.99 22.57
C ASN A 133 -3.92 -25.29 23.48
N LYS A 134 -4.56 -24.23 22.98
CA LYS A 134 -5.52 -23.44 23.74
C LYS A 134 -6.94 -24.02 23.59
N LYS A 135 -7.76 -23.83 24.60
CA LYS A 135 -9.20 -24.08 24.50
C LYS A 135 -9.82 -22.97 23.67
N LEU A 136 -10.18 -23.31 22.44
CA LEU A 136 -10.80 -22.37 21.50
C LEU A 136 -12.25 -22.06 21.91
N PRO A 137 -12.73 -20.83 21.68
CA PRO A 137 -14.15 -20.54 21.71
C PRO A 137 -14.86 -21.34 20.61
N ASP A 138 -16.17 -21.53 20.75
CA ASP A 138 -16.98 -22.09 19.69
C ASP A 138 -17.29 -21.04 18.60
N LEU A 139 -17.76 -21.52 17.45
CA LEU A 139 -18.10 -20.66 16.31
C LEU A 139 -19.25 -19.68 16.64
N GLU A 140 -20.18 -20.06 17.55
CA GLU A 140 -21.28 -19.20 17.97
C GLU A 140 -20.76 -17.99 18.77
N THR A 141 -19.83 -18.21 19.67
CA THR A 141 -19.15 -17.13 20.42
C THR A 141 -18.36 -16.21 19.47
N ALA A 142 -17.65 -16.76 18.50
CA ALA A 142 -16.94 -15.96 17.50
C ALA A 142 -17.90 -15.12 16.65
N ARG A 143 -19.06 -15.70 16.28
CA ARG A 143 -20.12 -14.98 15.56
C ARG A 143 -20.65 -13.79 16.38
N ALA A 144 -21.00 -14.02 17.64
CA ALA A 144 -21.49 -12.95 18.51
C ALA A 144 -20.48 -11.80 18.66
N ASN A 145 -19.19 -12.12 18.75
CA ASN A 145 -18.12 -11.12 18.80
C ASN A 145 -17.99 -10.35 17.47
N THR A 146 -18.07 -11.03 16.33
CA THR A 146 -18.02 -10.43 15.01
C THR A 146 -19.21 -9.51 14.77
N ASP A 147 -20.42 -9.94 15.12
CA ASP A 147 -21.64 -9.15 14.99
C ASP A 147 -21.58 -7.89 15.86
N LYS A 148 -21.06 -8.01 17.08
CA LYS A 148 -20.85 -6.87 17.97
C LYS A 148 -19.84 -5.86 17.37
N ALA A 149 -18.74 -6.34 16.80
CA ALA A 149 -17.74 -5.49 16.15
C ALA A 149 -18.33 -4.83 14.89
N ALA A 150 -19.06 -5.56 14.05
CA ALA A 150 -19.73 -5.03 12.86
C ALA A 150 -20.76 -3.95 13.21
N ASN A 151 -21.56 -4.18 14.26
CA ASN A 151 -22.52 -3.19 14.75
C ASN A 151 -21.83 -1.91 15.26
N ALA A 152 -20.70 -2.03 15.95
CA ALA A 152 -19.92 -0.89 16.36
C ALA A 152 -19.33 -0.13 15.14
N ALA A 153 -18.78 -0.85 14.18
CA ALA A 153 -18.23 -0.30 12.95
C ALA A 153 -19.28 0.39 12.06
N SER A 154 -20.55 -0.01 12.11
CA SER A 154 -21.65 0.60 11.34
C SER A 154 -21.87 2.08 11.68
N GLN A 155 -21.46 2.51 12.86
CA GLN A 155 -21.52 3.92 13.31
C GLN A 155 -20.31 4.75 12.89
N SER A 156 -19.25 4.12 12.40
CA SER A 156 -18.07 4.80 11.87
C SER A 156 -18.40 5.57 10.58
N ILE A 157 -17.48 6.42 10.13
CA ILE A 157 -17.59 7.11 8.85
C ILE A 157 -17.66 6.10 7.71
N TYR A 158 -16.84 5.06 7.75
CA TYR A 158 -16.86 3.98 6.75
C TYR A 158 -18.21 3.24 6.75
N GLY A 159 -18.74 2.88 7.91
CA GLY A 159 -20.07 2.25 8.02
C GLY A 159 -21.19 3.13 7.44
N LYS A 160 -21.11 4.44 7.64
CA LYS A 160 -22.03 5.40 7.02
C LYS A 160 -21.84 5.52 5.51
N ALA A 161 -20.60 5.39 5.02
CA ALA A 161 -20.29 5.42 3.60
C ALA A 161 -20.90 4.22 2.84
N LEU A 162 -21.15 3.09 3.50
CA LEU A 162 -21.89 1.96 2.91
C LEU A 162 -23.30 2.33 2.45
N ASN A 163 -23.88 3.38 3.00
CA ASN A 163 -25.19 3.94 2.60
C ASN A 163 -25.04 5.18 1.74
N SER A 164 -23.85 5.44 1.18
CA SER A 164 -23.61 6.60 0.32
C SER A 164 -24.29 6.47 -1.05
N LEU A 165 -24.40 7.60 -1.75
CA LEU A 165 -24.89 7.64 -3.14
C LEU A 165 -24.04 6.72 -4.04
N LEU A 166 -22.73 6.67 -3.84
CA LEU A 166 -21.84 5.81 -4.61
C LEU A 166 -22.22 4.33 -4.46
N MET A 167 -22.48 3.85 -3.23
CA MET A 167 -22.93 2.47 -3.03
C MET A 167 -24.28 2.21 -3.66
N HIS A 168 -25.19 3.16 -3.60
CA HIS A 168 -26.48 3.06 -4.29
C HIS A 168 -26.28 3.01 -5.81
N ASP A 169 -25.40 3.85 -6.37
CA ASP A 169 -25.12 3.86 -7.80
C ASP A 169 -24.42 2.58 -8.28
N ILE A 170 -23.53 2.00 -7.46
CA ILE A 170 -22.93 0.68 -7.74
C ILE A 170 -24.03 -0.41 -7.80
N THR A 171 -24.93 -0.43 -6.82
CA THR A 171 -25.99 -1.46 -6.74
C THR A 171 -27.03 -1.32 -7.84
N GLU A 172 -27.28 -0.11 -8.34
CA GLU A 172 -28.21 0.20 -9.41
C GLU A 172 -27.54 0.23 -10.82
N ASP A 173 -26.29 -0.20 -10.92
CA ASP A 173 -25.50 -0.24 -12.18
C ASP A 173 -25.43 1.13 -12.89
N ARG A 174 -25.28 2.19 -12.10
CA ARG A 174 -25.20 3.59 -12.60
C ARG A 174 -23.78 4.15 -12.58
N VAL A 175 -22.80 3.41 -12.10
CA VAL A 175 -21.40 3.84 -12.08
C VAL A 175 -20.80 3.73 -13.48
N SER A 176 -20.25 4.83 -13.97
CA SER A 176 -19.47 4.82 -15.18
C SER A 176 -18.17 4.04 -14.99
N LEU A 177 -17.90 3.07 -15.86
CA LEU A 177 -16.67 2.32 -15.89
C LEU A 177 -15.74 2.87 -16.98
N PHE A 178 -14.44 2.84 -16.74
CA PHE A 178 -13.43 3.15 -17.74
C PHE A 178 -13.03 1.88 -18.48
N PRO A 179 -13.47 1.67 -19.74
CA PRO A 179 -13.05 0.53 -20.54
C PRO A 179 -11.56 0.60 -20.78
N ALA A 180 -10.81 -0.40 -20.32
CA ALA A 180 -9.35 -0.39 -20.35
C ALA A 180 -8.77 -1.73 -20.79
N GLN A 181 -7.63 -1.70 -21.48
CA GLN A 181 -6.77 -2.85 -21.53
C GLN A 181 -5.98 -2.93 -20.22
N SER A 182 -6.00 -4.10 -19.59
CA SER A 182 -5.33 -4.29 -18.31
C SER A 182 -4.55 -5.59 -18.29
N LYS A 183 -3.50 -5.62 -17.46
CA LYS A 183 -2.65 -6.78 -17.26
C LYS A 183 -2.28 -6.90 -15.79
N VAL A 184 -2.49 -8.07 -15.24
CA VAL A 184 -2.02 -8.41 -13.89
C VAL A 184 -0.54 -8.78 -13.95
N ILE A 185 0.26 -8.17 -13.08
CA ILE A 185 1.68 -8.44 -12.92
C ILE A 185 1.94 -8.76 -11.45
N THR A 186 2.57 -9.89 -11.19
CA THR A 186 2.88 -10.36 -9.84
C THR A 186 4.23 -11.03 -9.80
N ASP A 187 4.92 -10.85 -8.68
CA ASP A 187 6.11 -11.63 -8.39
C ASP A 187 5.76 -13.11 -8.17
N ASP A 188 6.71 -13.99 -8.44
CA ASP A 188 6.56 -15.42 -8.17
C ASP A 188 6.63 -15.69 -6.66
N PRO A 189 5.74 -16.51 -6.07
CA PRO A 189 5.84 -16.92 -4.67
C PRO A 189 7.19 -17.59 -4.33
N ASP A 190 7.88 -18.22 -5.28
CA ASP A 190 9.24 -18.76 -5.08
C ASP A 190 10.30 -17.68 -4.80
N LYS A 191 10.01 -16.41 -5.06
CA LYS A 191 10.85 -15.25 -4.63
C LYS A 191 11.14 -15.28 -3.13
N LEU A 192 10.23 -15.84 -2.31
CA LEU A 192 10.40 -15.93 -0.86
C LEU A 192 11.28 -17.09 -0.40
N LEU A 193 11.60 -18.05 -1.26
CA LEU A 193 12.32 -19.28 -0.88
C LEU A 193 13.84 -19.10 -0.91
N ASN A 194 14.33 -18.35 -1.89
CA ASN A 194 15.77 -18.28 -2.18
C ASN A 194 16.27 -16.83 -2.22
N LYS A 195 17.57 -16.65 -2.46
CA LYS A 195 18.11 -15.35 -2.82
C LYS A 195 17.45 -14.91 -4.13
N VAL A 196 16.84 -13.73 -4.11
CA VAL A 196 16.11 -13.20 -5.26
C VAL A 196 17.07 -12.96 -6.42
N SER A 197 16.75 -13.51 -7.61
CA SER A 197 17.39 -13.15 -8.87
C SER A 197 16.67 -12.00 -9.53
N ASP A 198 17.30 -11.36 -10.53
CA ASP A 198 16.66 -10.26 -11.24
C ASP A 198 15.44 -10.72 -12.05
N GLU A 199 15.42 -11.97 -12.52
CA GLU A 199 14.26 -12.56 -13.21
C GLU A 199 13.03 -12.74 -12.30
N GLN A 200 13.23 -12.74 -10.98
CA GLN A 200 12.15 -12.85 -9.99
C GLN A 200 11.56 -11.50 -9.56
N LYS A 201 12.18 -10.40 -9.97
CA LYS A 201 11.73 -9.02 -9.71
C LYS A 201 10.75 -8.56 -10.80
N ILE A 202 9.69 -9.31 -10.99
CA ILE A 202 8.81 -9.19 -12.16
C ILE A 202 8.09 -7.84 -12.19
N LEU A 203 7.52 -7.43 -11.06
CA LEU A 203 6.70 -6.22 -11.00
C LEU A 203 7.54 -4.94 -11.17
N ILE A 204 8.67 -4.84 -10.47
CA ILE A 204 9.55 -3.65 -10.62
C ILE A 204 10.19 -3.57 -12.02
N ALA A 205 10.52 -4.73 -12.63
CA ALA A 205 11.03 -4.77 -13.99
C ALA A 205 9.99 -4.25 -15.00
N ALA A 206 8.73 -4.67 -14.85
CA ALA A 206 7.64 -4.20 -15.71
C ALA A 206 7.35 -2.70 -15.53
N LEU A 207 7.42 -2.19 -14.30
CA LEU A 207 7.31 -0.75 -14.03
C LEU A 207 8.47 0.02 -14.67
N ALA A 208 9.70 -0.45 -14.51
CA ALA A 208 10.87 0.18 -15.12
C ALA A 208 10.79 0.18 -16.65
N GLU A 209 10.34 -0.89 -17.28
CA GLU A 209 10.11 -0.96 -18.74
C GLU A 209 9.09 0.08 -19.18
N ALA A 210 7.99 0.25 -18.46
CA ALA A 210 6.98 1.25 -18.79
C ALA A 210 7.53 2.69 -18.64
N ILE A 211 8.26 2.97 -17.55
CA ILE A 211 8.91 4.28 -17.34
C ILE A 211 9.97 4.57 -18.38
N ASP A 212 10.73 3.56 -18.82
CA ASP A 212 11.74 3.74 -19.87
C ASP A 212 11.13 4.15 -21.23
N GLN A 213 9.85 3.80 -21.46
CA GLN A 213 9.08 4.15 -22.66
C GLN A 213 8.34 5.49 -22.53
N ALA A 214 8.27 6.07 -21.35
CA ALA A 214 7.59 7.34 -21.11
C ALA A 214 8.25 8.47 -21.91
N VAL A 215 7.41 9.37 -22.47
CA VAL A 215 7.84 10.47 -23.36
C VAL A 215 7.47 11.85 -22.83
N SER A 216 6.49 11.97 -21.94
CA SER A 216 6.05 13.25 -21.37
C SER A 216 6.25 13.34 -19.86
N ASP A 217 5.66 12.42 -19.10
CA ASP A 217 5.64 12.51 -17.65
C ASP A 217 5.55 11.15 -16.96
N VAL A 218 6.04 11.13 -15.71
CA VAL A 218 5.92 10.03 -14.77
C VAL A 218 5.54 10.62 -13.42
N LEU A 219 4.37 10.26 -12.89
CA LEU A 219 3.91 10.60 -11.56
C LEU A 219 3.88 9.35 -10.68
N ILE A 220 4.61 9.39 -9.57
CA ILE A 220 4.72 8.29 -8.61
C ILE A 220 4.11 8.72 -7.27
N LEU A 221 3.20 7.91 -6.75
CA LEU A 221 2.75 7.98 -5.37
C LEU A 221 3.22 6.73 -4.64
N THR A 222 4.04 6.91 -3.61
CA THR A 222 4.57 5.78 -2.84
C THR A 222 4.83 6.17 -1.38
N PRO A 223 4.40 5.38 -0.40
CA PRO A 223 4.65 5.71 1.01
C PRO A 223 6.12 5.63 1.38
N TYR A 224 6.86 4.74 0.73
CA TYR A 224 8.26 4.45 0.98
C TYR A 224 9.05 4.59 -0.33
N PHE A 225 10.01 5.53 -0.33
CA PHE A 225 10.82 5.83 -1.49
C PHE A 225 12.30 5.81 -1.11
N ILE A 226 13.00 4.72 -1.41
CA ILE A 226 14.44 4.59 -1.16
C ILE A 226 15.11 4.19 -2.47
N PRO A 227 15.46 5.17 -3.33
CA PRO A 227 15.99 4.87 -4.66
C PRO A 227 17.39 4.24 -4.64
N GLY A 228 18.18 4.48 -3.59
CA GLY A 228 19.59 4.17 -3.61
C GLY A 228 20.34 4.97 -4.69
N LYS A 229 21.63 4.78 -4.80
CA LYS A 229 22.43 5.46 -5.82
C LYS A 229 22.02 5.12 -7.25
N ASN A 230 21.79 3.83 -7.51
CA ASN A 230 21.38 3.35 -8.83
C ASN A 230 20.02 3.91 -9.25
N GLY A 231 19.08 4.07 -8.30
CA GLY A 231 17.77 4.68 -8.57
C GLY A 231 17.89 6.17 -8.87
N VAL A 232 18.79 6.92 -8.19
CA VAL A 232 19.06 8.32 -8.54
C VAL A 232 19.60 8.43 -9.96
N GLU A 233 20.58 7.61 -10.34
CA GLU A 233 21.13 7.55 -11.71
C GLU A 233 20.05 7.17 -12.72
N TYR A 234 19.15 6.25 -12.39
CA TYR A 234 18.01 5.89 -13.22
C TYR A 234 17.07 7.07 -13.44
N TRP A 235 16.67 7.78 -12.40
CA TRP A 235 15.82 8.96 -12.53
C TRP A 235 16.49 10.08 -13.32
N GLN A 236 17.79 10.32 -13.13
CA GLN A 236 18.56 11.27 -13.93
C GLN A 236 18.55 10.90 -15.42
N LYS A 237 18.64 9.60 -15.74
CA LYS A 237 18.51 9.11 -17.12
C LYS A 237 17.13 9.45 -17.71
N ILE A 238 16.04 9.26 -16.93
CA ILE A 238 14.68 9.54 -17.39
C ILE A 238 14.47 11.05 -17.61
N THR A 239 14.82 11.88 -16.63
CA THR A 239 14.67 13.34 -16.74
C THR A 239 15.53 13.93 -17.85
N SER A 240 16.72 13.38 -18.12
CA SER A 240 17.60 13.83 -19.21
C SER A 240 17.02 13.57 -20.61
N LYS A 241 16.01 12.68 -20.74
CA LYS A 241 15.23 12.50 -21.97
C LYS A 241 14.16 13.60 -22.16
N GLY A 242 13.99 14.50 -21.19
CA GLY A 242 12.94 15.53 -21.18
C GLY A 242 11.63 15.06 -20.52
N VAL A 243 11.60 13.88 -19.93
CA VAL A 243 10.43 13.37 -19.20
C VAL A 243 10.33 14.08 -17.84
N ARG A 244 9.18 14.66 -17.54
CA ARG A 244 8.88 15.23 -16.22
C ARG A 244 8.67 14.10 -15.22
N VAL A 245 9.42 14.08 -14.12
CA VAL A 245 9.27 13.06 -13.07
C VAL A 245 8.82 13.74 -11.78
N VAL A 246 7.66 13.33 -11.27
CA VAL A 246 7.07 13.81 -10.01
C VAL A 246 6.95 12.63 -9.06
N VAL A 247 7.44 12.78 -7.83
CA VAL A 247 7.32 11.78 -6.76
C VAL A 247 6.65 12.41 -5.54
N ILE A 248 5.56 11.80 -5.11
CA ILE A 248 4.83 12.15 -3.89
C ILE A 248 5.03 11.04 -2.86
N THR A 249 5.58 11.39 -1.70
CA THR A 249 5.87 10.43 -0.62
C THR A 249 5.55 11.02 0.75
N ASN A 250 5.78 10.26 1.81
CA ASN A 250 5.57 10.74 3.17
C ASN A 250 6.66 11.71 3.63
N SER A 251 6.27 12.80 4.28
CA SER A 251 7.18 13.61 5.10
C SER A 251 7.63 12.84 6.34
N LEU A 252 8.55 13.40 7.11
CA LEU A 252 8.92 12.81 8.41
C LEU A 252 7.72 12.74 9.37
N ALA A 253 6.83 13.72 9.30
CA ALA A 253 5.68 13.81 10.18
C ALA A 253 4.55 12.84 9.82
N THR A 254 4.38 12.51 8.53
CA THR A 254 3.37 11.56 8.05
C THR A 254 3.88 10.12 7.96
N ASN A 255 5.17 9.88 8.18
CA ASN A 255 5.76 8.56 8.00
C ASN A 255 5.59 7.69 9.26
N ASN A 256 4.98 6.52 9.11
CA ASN A 256 4.83 5.52 10.17
C ASN A 256 6.11 4.67 10.40
N HIS A 257 7.10 4.75 9.49
CA HIS A 257 8.39 4.05 9.58
C HIS A 257 9.58 5.00 9.49
N VAL A 258 9.94 5.61 10.62
CA VAL A 258 11.04 6.59 10.73
C VAL A 258 12.36 6.13 10.08
N PRO A 259 12.81 4.85 10.19
CA PRO A 259 14.01 4.38 9.49
C PRO A 259 13.93 4.50 7.97
N VAL A 260 12.77 4.21 7.37
CA VAL A 260 12.52 4.32 5.92
C VAL A 260 12.64 5.77 5.47
N HIS A 261 11.97 6.69 6.19
CA HIS A 261 12.12 8.12 5.90
C HIS A 261 13.56 8.60 6.04
N SER A 262 14.26 8.14 7.07
CA SER A 262 15.68 8.49 7.30
C SER A 262 16.59 8.03 6.16
N ALA A 263 16.30 6.88 5.54
CA ALA A 263 17.01 6.41 4.37
C ALA A 263 16.70 7.26 3.13
N TYR A 264 15.42 7.52 2.85
CA TYR A 264 14.97 8.40 1.77
C TYR A 264 15.60 9.79 1.83
N ALA A 265 15.58 10.42 3.02
CA ALA A 265 16.02 11.79 3.23
C ALA A 265 17.48 12.05 2.79
N ARG A 266 18.31 11.02 2.68
CA ARG A 266 19.70 11.12 2.20
C ARG A 266 19.79 11.45 0.71
N TYR A 267 18.75 11.08 -0.06
CA TYR A 267 18.74 11.20 -1.52
C TYR A 267 18.02 12.44 -2.03
N ARG A 268 17.43 13.28 -1.15
CA ARG A 268 16.68 14.48 -1.56
C ARG A 268 17.49 15.41 -2.48
N HIS A 269 18.72 15.74 -2.06
CA HIS A 269 19.61 16.61 -2.85
C HIS A 269 19.93 16.00 -4.22
N ASP A 270 20.30 14.73 -4.22
CA ASP A 270 20.66 14.03 -5.46
C ASP A 270 19.47 13.89 -6.42
N LEU A 271 18.27 13.63 -5.88
CA LEU A 271 17.03 13.53 -6.67
C LEU A 271 16.62 14.88 -7.26
N ILE A 272 16.71 15.97 -6.48
CA ILE A 272 16.45 17.33 -6.97
C ILE A 272 17.44 17.69 -8.05
N ALA A 273 18.73 17.41 -7.86
CA ALA A 273 19.77 17.63 -8.86
C ALA A 273 19.58 16.76 -10.11
N ALA A 274 19.01 15.57 -9.97
CA ALA A 274 18.59 14.71 -11.07
C ALA A 274 17.33 15.20 -11.81
N GLY A 275 16.73 16.32 -11.41
CA GLY A 275 15.55 16.91 -12.04
C GLY A 275 14.22 16.30 -11.61
N VAL A 276 14.18 15.53 -10.52
CA VAL A 276 12.94 14.97 -9.96
C VAL A 276 12.24 16.05 -9.12
N GLU A 277 10.94 16.24 -9.37
CA GLU A 277 10.08 17.06 -8.53
C GLU A 277 9.62 16.22 -7.32
N LEU A 278 10.07 16.59 -6.13
CA LEU A 278 9.74 15.89 -4.88
C LEU A 278 8.63 16.61 -4.12
N TYR A 279 7.64 15.83 -3.70
CA TYR A 279 6.58 16.29 -2.81
C TYR A 279 6.47 15.39 -1.58
N GLU A 280 6.30 16.00 -0.41
CA GLU A 280 6.15 15.32 0.86
C GLU A 280 4.83 15.68 1.51
N MET A 281 4.03 14.65 1.86
CA MET A 281 2.68 14.81 2.41
C MET A 281 2.66 15.68 3.66
N ARG A 282 1.62 16.51 3.78
CA ARG A 282 1.31 17.27 4.99
C ARG A 282 0.49 16.41 5.95
N VAL A 283 0.77 16.51 7.25
CA VAL A 283 0.01 15.81 8.32
C VAL A 283 -1.46 16.27 8.34
N ASP A 284 -1.67 17.56 8.14
CA ASP A 284 -2.98 18.21 8.23
C ASP A 284 -3.73 18.28 6.89
N ALA A 285 -3.25 17.59 5.86
CA ALA A 285 -3.94 17.55 4.55
C ALA A 285 -5.37 16.99 4.66
N ALA A 286 -5.63 16.13 5.64
CA ALA A 286 -6.97 15.64 5.95
C ALA A 286 -7.95 16.73 6.42
N LYS A 287 -7.44 17.88 6.87
CA LYS A 287 -8.25 19.01 7.36
C LYS A 287 -8.55 20.05 6.30
N ILE A 288 -8.11 19.82 5.06
CA ILE A 288 -8.39 20.70 3.94
C ILE A 288 -9.85 20.47 3.55
N PRO A 289 -10.71 21.48 3.67
CA PRO A 289 -12.13 21.32 3.37
C PRO A 289 -12.31 21.08 1.86
N GLU A 290 -12.69 19.88 1.48
CA GLU A 290 -13.44 19.65 0.25
C GLU A 290 -14.92 19.61 0.66
N ASP A 291 -15.69 20.62 0.24
CA ASP A 291 -17.13 20.68 0.38
C ASP A 291 -17.70 20.39 1.81
N ASP A 292 -17.18 21.05 2.85
CA ASP A 292 -17.68 20.95 4.24
C ASP A 292 -17.55 19.55 4.90
N LYS A 293 -16.78 18.63 4.34
CA LYS A 293 -16.49 17.34 4.96
C LYS A 293 -15.21 17.43 5.79
N THR A 294 -15.36 17.61 7.09
CA THR A 294 -14.26 17.42 8.03
C THR A 294 -13.80 15.96 7.98
N SER A 295 -12.50 15.75 7.70
CA SER A 295 -11.91 14.42 7.84
C SER A 295 -12.06 13.90 9.27
N ALA A 296 -12.23 12.58 9.40
CA ALA A 296 -12.28 11.91 10.69
C ALA A 296 -10.93 11.87 11.42
N TYR A 297 -9.86 12.18 10.71
CA TYR A 297 -8.49 11.98 11.21
C TYR A 297 -7.83 13.29 11.67
N ASP A 298 -7.07 13.20 12.75
CA ASP A 298 -6.18 14.27 13.20
C ASP A 298 -4.93 14.38 12.33
N SER A 299 -4.50 13.25 11.76
CA SER A 299 -3.34 13.15 10.88
C SER A 299 -3.55 12.09 9.81
N ILE A 300 -2.84 12.24 8.68
CA ILE A 300 -2.85 11.24 7.61
C ILE A 300 -1.44 10.73 7.30
N THR A 301 -1.39 9.50 6.80
CA THR A 301 -0.19 8.87 6.24
C THR A 301 -0.51 8.39 4.82
N LEU A 302 0.31 8.77 3.84
CA LEU A 302 0.19 8.22 2.50
C LEU A 302 0.53 6.72 2.54
N HIS A 303 -0.38 5.90 1.97
CA HIS A 303 -0.11 4.48 1.77
C HIS A 303 -0.35 4.02 0.33
N THR A 304 -0.79 4.92 -0.54
CA THR A 304 -0.98 4.71 -1.98
C THR A 304 0.30 4.22 -2.66
N LYS A 305 0.18 3.21 -3.50
CA LYS A 305 1.23 2.74 -4.40
C LYS A 305 0.68 2.74 -5.81
N ALA A 306 0.92 3.84 -6.50
CA ALA A 306 0.47 4.06 -7.87
C ALA A 306 1.54 4.78 -8.69
N ALA A 307 1.57 4.46 -9.97
CA ALA A 307 2.38 5.15 -10.96
C ALA A 307 1.52 5.48 -12.17
N PHE A 308 1.63 6.71 -12.65
CA PHE A 308 0.96 7.20 -13.86
C PHE A 308 2.04 7.63 -14.87
N MET A 309 1.90 7.24 -16.12
CA MET A 309 2.85 7.54 -17.19
C MET A 309 2.11 8.08 -18.41
N ASP A 310 2.58 9.23 -18.93
CA ASP A 310 2.12 9.86 -20.18
C ASP A 310 0.61 10.12 -20.23
N HIS A 311 -0.04 10.38 -19.09
CA HIS A 311 -1.50 10.54 -18.98
C HIS A 311 -2.29 9.38 -19.60
N ARG A 312 -1.69 8.20 -19.67
CA ARG A 312 -2.26 7.03 -20.35
C ARG A 312 -2.19 5.75 -19.53
N TYR A 313 -1.03 5.48 -18.98
CA TYR A 313 -0.80 4.24 -18.26
C TYR A 313 -0.88 4.44 -16.76
N THR A 314 -1.52 3.50 -16.08
CA THR A 314 -1.58 3.44 -14.62
C THR A 314 -1.10 2.10 -14.14
N LEU A 315 -0.19 2.07 -13.16
CA LEU A 315 0.07 0.90 -12.34
C LEU A 315 -0.47 1.17 -10.93
N VAL A 316 -1.29 0.27 -10.42
CA VAL A 316 -1.75 0.30 -9.03
C VAL A 316 -1.56 -1.07 -8.40
N GLY A 317 -1.16 -1.11 -7.12
CA GLY A 317 -0.93 -2.37 -6.43
C GLY A 317 -0.25 -2.23 -5.08
N SER A 318 0.61 -3.19 -4.76
CA SER A 318 1.26 -3.29 -3.45
C SER A 318 2.71 -2.79 -3.41
N LEU A 319 3.33 -2.51 -4.57
CA LEU A 319 4.76 -2.23 -4.69
C LEU A 319 5.16 -0.87 -4.12
N ASN A 320 5.94 -0.86 -3.07
CA ASN A 320 6.69 0.34 -2.65
C ASN A 320 8.00 0.44 -3.44
N LEU A 321 8.50 1.67 -3.61
CA LEU A 321 9.81 1.90 -4.23
C LEU A 321 10.92 1.90 -3.18
N ASP A 322 11.07 0.78 -2.50
CA ASP A 322 12.09 0.54 -1.48
C ASP A 322 12.77 -0.83 -1.69
N PRO A 323 13.96 -1.07 -1.12
CA PRO A 323 14.68 -2.33 -1.28
C PRO A 323 13.93 -3.55 -0.76
N ARG A 324 13.06 -3.39 0.25
CA ARG A 324 12.29 -4.49 0.82
C ARG A 324 11.25 -5.01 -0.16
N SER A 325 10.46 -4.12 -0.77
CA SER A 325 9.48 -4.50 -1.79
C SER A 325 10.15 -5.05 -3.04
N ILE A 326 11.27 -4.46 -3.45
CA ILE A 326 11.97 -4.86 -4.67
C ILE A 326 12.67 -6.21 -4.50
N ASP A 327 13.41 -6.42 -3.39
CA ASP A 327 14.37 -7.52 -3.24
C ASP A 327 13.92 -8.62 -2.27
N ILE A 328 12.89 -8.40 -1.45
CA ILE A 328 12.57 -9.29 -0.33
C ILE A 328 11.16 -9.83 -0.40
N ASN A 329 10.15 -8.96 -0.55
CA ASN A 329 8.74 -9.33 -0.54
C ASN A 329 8.24 -9.74 -1.93
N THR A 330 7.13 -10.48 -1.98
CA THR A 330 6.35 -10.57 -3.21
C THR A 330 5.38 -9.42 -3.32
N GLU A 331 5.23 -8.89 -4.51
CA GLU A 331 4.36 -7.78 -4.82
C GLU A 331 3.39 -8.13 -5.97
N PHE A 332 2.31 -7.37 -6.03
CA PHE A 332 1.23 -7.53 -6.99
C PHE A 332 0.79 -6.16 -7.50
N GLY A 333 0.45 -6.07 -8.78
CA GLY A 333 -0.08 -4.86 -9.38
C GLY A 333 -0.90 -5.13 -10.62
N VAL A 334 -1.72 -4.15 -10.99
CA VAL A 334 -2.48 -4.14 -12.24
C VAL A 334 -2.02 -2.97 -13.08
N PHE A 335 -1.60 -3.26 -14.28
CA PHE A 335 -1.26 -2.30 -15.32
C PHE A 335 -2.49 -2.00 -16.15
N ILE A 336 -2.79 -0.75 -16.39
CA ILE A 336 -4.02 -0.30 -17.05
C ILE A 336 -3.64 0.72 -18.13
N ASP A 337 -4.13 0.50 -19.35
CA ASP A 337 -4.00 1.41 -20.49
C ASP A 337 -5.36 2.07 -20.72
N ASN A 338 -5.51 3.30 -20.22
CA ASN A 338 -6.69 4.14 -20.43
C ASN A 338 -6.31 5.62 -20.26
N THR A 339 -6.39 6.38 -21.35
CA THR A 339 -5.99 7.80 -21.37
C THR A 339 -6.95 8.71 -20.61
N GLU A 340 -8.25 8.42 -20.60
CA GLU A 340 -9.24 9.22 -19.90
C GLU A 340 -9.01 9.14 -18.37
N MET A 341 -9.01 7.93 -17.81
CA MET A 341 -8.79 7.71 -16.39
C MET A 341 -7.42 8.20 -15.91
N ALA A 342 -6.35 7.83 -16.62
CA ALA A 342 -4.99 8.21 -16.23
C ALA A 342 -4.78 9.73 -16.36
N GLY A 343 -5.36 10.35 -17.40
CA GLY A 343 -5.33 11.79 -17.62
C GLY A 343 -6.02 12.54 -16.49
N GLU A 344 -7.30 12.23 -16.24
CA GLU A 344 -8.08 12.88 -15.18
C GLU A 344 -7.41 12.78 -13.80
N LEU A 345 -6.91 11.58 -13.45
CA LEU A 345 -6.24 11.37 -12.16
C LEU A 345 -4.91 12.13 -12.08
N THR A 346 -4.10 12.10 -13.13
CA THR A 346 -2.81 12.80 -13.16
C THR A 346 -3.01 14.32 -13.06
N GLU A 347 -3.93 14.88 -13.85
CA GLU A 347 -4.24 16.30 -13.83
C GLU A 347 -4.76 16.72 -12.45
N TRP A 348 -5.75 16.00 -11.92
CA TRP A 348 -6.29 16.31 -10.60
C TRP A 348 -5.23 16.33 -9.51
N ILE A 349 -4.35 15.29 -9.47
CA ILE A 349 -3.28 15.19 -8.47
C ILE A 349 -2.30 16.37 -8.63
N LEU A 350 -1.84 16.66 -9.84
CA LEU A 350 -0.85 17.72 -10.09
C LEU A 350 -1.40 19.12 -9.82
N ASP A 351 -2.68 19.36 -10.11
CA ASP A 351 -3.34 20.65 -9.86
C ASP A 351 -3.52 20.93 -8.36
N HIS A 352 -3.67 19.87 -7.55
CA HIS A 352 -3.94 19.98 -6.11
C HIS A 352 -2.74 19.65 -5.21
N VAL A 353 -1.66 19.08 -5.75
CA VAL A 353 -0.53 18.59 -4.94
C VAL A 353 0.04 19.64 -3.98
N ALA A 354 0.11 20.90 -4.37
CA ALA A 354 0.60 21.98 -3.52
C ALA A 354 -0.27 22.25 -2.28
N THR A 355 -1.54 21.82 -2.29
CA THR A 355 -2.46 22.00 -1.16
C THR A 355 -2.35 20.89 -0.12
N PHE A 356 -1.96 19.67 -0.51
CA PHE A 356 -1.86 18.53 0.40
C PHE A 356 -0.42 18.04 0.64
N ALA A 357 0.58 18.58 -0.09
CA ALA A 357 1.98 18.20 0.08
C ALA A 357 2.92 19.41 -0.03
N TYR A 358 4.07 19.31 0.60
CA TYR A 358 5.17 20.26 0.45
C TYR A 358 6.03 19.90 -0.76
N ARG A 359 6.24 20.83 -1.68
CA ARG A 359 7.29 20.71 -2.67
C ARG A 359 8.65 20.87 -1.99
N VAL A 360 9.54 19.91 -2.16
CA VAL A 360 10.91 19.95 -1.62
C VAL A 360 11.82 20.56 -2.66
N THR A 361 12.50 21.66 -2.31
CA THR A 361 13.39 22.41 -3.20
C THR A 361 14.69 22.76 -2.50
N GLU A 362 15.62 23.36 -3.21
CA GLU A 362 16.82 23.96 -2.66
C GLU A 362 16.83 25.47 -2.87
N ASN A 363 17.35 26.21 -1.89
CA ASN A 363 17.65 27.63 -2.08
C ASN A 363 19.04 27.82 -2.72
N ASP A 364 19.42 29.09 -3.03
CA ASP A 364 20.71 29.47 -3.64
C ASP A 364 21.95 28.98 -2.86
N LYS A 365 21.79 28.57 -1.60
CA LYS A 365 22.86 28.03 -0.73
C LYS A 365 22.83 26.50 -0.65
N GLY A 366 22.06 25.82 -1.48
CA GLY A 366 21.89 24.37 -1.46
C GLY A 366 21.21 23.84 -0.20
N ARG A 367 20.40 24.65 0.50
CA ARG A 367 19.65 24.21 1.68
C ARG A 367 18.23 23.87 1.30
N LEU A 368 17.74 22.74 1.76
CA LEU A 368 16.36 22.30 1.54
C LEU A 368 15.33 23.32 2.04
N ARG A 369 14.24 23.41 1.30
CA ARG A 369 13.03 24.16 1.60
C ARG A 369 11.82 23.31 1.25
N TRP A 370 10.79 23.43 2.07
CA TRP A 370 9.50 22.81 1.87
C TRP A 370 8.47 23.90 1.62
N ILE A 371 7.83 23.87 0.47
CA ILE A 371 6.90 24.91 0.02
C ILE A 371 5.52 24.27 -0.18
N ALA A 372 4.50 24.83 0.43
CA ALA A 372 3.11 24.38 0.26
C ALA A 372 2.17 25.58 0.15
N LEU A 373 0.99 25.36 -0.41
CA LEU A 373 -0.11 26.30 -0.42
C LEU A 373 -1.04 25.98 0.77
N ILE A 374 -1.12 26.90 1.75
CA ILE A 374 -1.94 26.73 2.95
C ILE A 374 -2.90 27.92 3.02
N ASP A 375 -4.20 27.66 3.02
CA ASP A 375 -5.25 28.68 3.03
C ASP A 375 -5.07 29.74 1.90
N GLY A 376 -4.55 29.30 0.74
CA GLY A 376 -4.28 30.15 -0.42
C GLY A 376 -2.99 30.96 -0.34
N GLU A 377 -2.19 30.81 0.72
CA GLU A 377 -0.90 31.47 0.89
C GLU A 377 0.26 30.49 0.74
N GLU A 378 1.34 30.94 0.09
CA GLU A 378 2.58 30.17 -0.02
C GLU A 378 3.33 30.18 1.32
N VAL A 379 3.53 29.01 1.90
CA VAL A 379 4.28 28.80 3.14
C VAL A 379 5.60 28.10 2.85
N VAL A 380 6.72 28.66 3.36
CA VAL A 380 8.07 28.12 3.16
C VAL A 380 8.68 27.70 4.48
N GLU A 381 8.88 26.41 4.65
CA GLU A 381 9.53 25.82 5.83
C GLU A 381 11.03 25.57 5.57
N LYS A 382 11.83 25.76 6.63
CA LYS A 382 13.29 25.65 6.57
C LYS A 382 13.84 24.33 7.12
N ASN A 383 12.99 23.58 7.79
CA ASN A 383 13.29 22.30 8.43
C ASN A 383 12.14 21.34 8.15
N GLU A 384 12.33 20.04 8.44
CA GLU A 384 11.26 19.00 8.34
C GLU A 384 9.94 19.55 8.88
N PRO A 385 8.93 19.82 8.01
CA PRO A 385 7.69 20.46 8.44
C PRO A 385 6.93 19.54 9.41
N GLN A 386 6.19 20.15 10.32
CA GLN A 386 5.28 19.46 11.25
C GLN A 386 5.91 18.34 12.08
N ALA A 387 7.23 18.11 11.96
CA ALA A 387 7.97 17.11 12.73
C ALA A 387 8.45 17.68 14.06
N SER A 388 8.25 16.94 15.16
CA SER A 388 8.79 17.31 16.47
C SER A 388 10.31 17.16 16.51
N GLY A 389 10.97 17.85 17.46
CA GLY A 389 12.41 17.66 17.71
C GLY A 389 12.77 16.21 18.03
N TRP A 390 11.88 15.49 18.72
CA TRP A 390 12.06 14.07 19.01
C TRP A 390 11.99 13.19 17.77
N MET A 391 11.07 13.46 16.84
CA MET A 391 11.00 12.73 15.57
C MET A 391 12.27 12.93 14.75
N ARG A 392 12.76 14.17 14.65
CA ARG A 392 14.03 14.49 13.97
C ARG A 392 15.22 13.77 14.61
N PHE A 393 15.26 13.68 15.94
CA PHE A 393 16.30 12.94 16.65
C PHE A 393 16.21 11.44 16.38
N LYS A 394 15.01 10.85 16.41
CA LYS A 394 14.80 9.44 16.03
C LYS A 394 15.25 9.19 14.58
N ALA A 395 14.90 10.07 13.64
CA ALA A 395 15.33 9.96 12.25
C ALA A 395 16.86 10.02 12.11
N PHE A 396 17.52 10.88 12.88
CA PHE A 396 18.98 10.94 12.90
C PHE A 396 19.59 9.62 13.40
N LEU A 397 19.10 9.05 14.50
CA LEU A 397 19.58 7.75 15.00
C LEU A 397 19.29 6.61 14.03
N SER A 398 18.17 6.66 13.32
CA SER A 398 17.76 5.62 12.36
C SER A 398 18.67 5.52 11.13
N ARG A 399 19.56 6.49 10.92
CA ARG A 399 20.55 6.47 9.83
C ARG A 399 21.52 5.27 9.87
N ILE A 400 21.62 4.59 11.00
CA ILE A 400 22.46 3.39 11.15
C ILE A 400 21.80 2.13 10.59
N VAL A 401 20.48 2.14 10.35
CA VAL A 401 19.76 0.98 9.82
C VAL A 401 20.18 0.75 8.37
N PRO A 402 20.57 -0.49 8.01
CA PRO A 402 20.94 -0.80 6.63
C PRO A 402 19.76 -0.67 5.68
N GLU A 403 19.91 0.09 4.60
CA GLU A 403 18.83 0.32 3.60
C GLU A 403 18.28 -0.97 2.99
N LYS A 404 19.12 -2.00 2.84
CA LYS A 404 18.73 -3.31 2.29
C LYS A 404 17.68 -4.06 3.15
N GLN A 405 17.38 -3.58 4.34
CA GLN A 405 16.40 -4.19 5.25
C GLN A 405 15.10 -3.36 5.35
N LEU A 406 15.11 -2.20 4.75
CA LEU A 406 14.01 -1.23 4.74
C LEU A 406 13.13 -1.36 3.52
#